data_fdb1e557c9717b72fa37b97b67e38295
#
_entry.id   fdb1e557c9717b72fa37b97b67e38295
#
_cell.length_a   1.000
_cell.length_b   1.000
_cell.length_c   1.000
_cell.angle_alpha   90.00
_cell.angle_beta   90.00
_cell.angle_gamma   90.00
#
_symmetry.space_group_name_H-M   'P 1'
#
loop_
_entity.id
_entity.type
_entity.pdbx_description
1 polymer ?
#
loop_
_entity_poly.entity_id
_entity_poly.type
_entity_poly.pdbx_seq_one_letter_code
_entity_poly.pdbx_strand_id
1 'polypeptide(L)'
;MKIVLFGATGNLGNVILDEALNRGHQVTAVVRDPSKLATTHAGLTVVRGDVAQPSSYAGTLPGNDAAIASLNDHADPANVPRQATLLLETLSQAGVHRFAWVGGAGSLETAPGVRVIDDPGFPDAWKASAKAQIEALAVFRASKAPIDWTYISPAAEIAPGERKGSFRVGGEQLLVNAEGHSRISTADFAVGVLDRIEKGDAAKKRITLAY
;
A
#
# COMPACT_ATOMS: atom_id res chain seq x y z
N MET A 1 -14.75 10.53 -0.52
CA MET A 1 -14.32 9.91 -1.79
C MET A 1 -14.87 8.50 -1.89
N LYS A 2 -14.96 7.97 -3.09
CA LYS A 2 -15.18 6.54 -3.36
C LYS A 2 -13.83 5.87 -3.59
N ILE A 3 -13.48 4.90 -2.75
CA ILE A 3 -12.16 4.25 -2.77
C ILE A 3 -12.34 2.75 -2.97
N VAL A 4 -11.63 2.17 -3.94
CA VAL A 4 -11.51 0.71 -4.01
C VAL A 4 -10.26 0.27 -3.23
N LEU A 5 -10.42 -0.67 -2.31
CA LEU A 5 -9.34 -1.19 -1.47
C LEU A 5 -9.10 -2.67 -1.73
N PHE A 6 -7.89 -3.01 -2.11
CA PHE A 6 -7.40 -4.38 -2.23
C PHE A 6 -6.56 -4.75 -1.01
N GLY A 7 -6.79 -5.95 -0.47
CA GLY A 7 -6.06 -6.45 0.70
C GLY A 7 -6.63 -6.01 2.05
N ALA A 8 -7.91 -5.63 2.12
CA ALA A 8 -8.61 -5.19 3.33
C ALA A 8 -8.59 -6.21 4.48
N THR A 9 -8.37 -7.50 4.22
CA THR A 9 -8.28 -8.57 5.23
C THR A 9 -6.88 -8.75 5.81
N GLY A 10 -5.88 -8.03 5.30
CA GLY A 10 -4.51 -8.03 5.83
C GLY A 10 -4.33 -7.08 7.01
N ASN A 11 -3.23 -7.25 7.77
CA ASN A 11 -2.97 -6.44 8.97
C ASN A 11 -2.99 -4.92 8.70
N LEU A 12 -2.29 -4.45 7.67
CA LEU A 12 -2.28 -3.03 7.31
C LEU A 12 -3.55 -2.63 6.56
N GLY A 13 -4.04 -3.51 5.66
CA GLY A 13 -5.23 -3.23 4.86
C GLY A 13 -6.48 -3.02 5.71
N ASN A 14 -6.62 -3.77 6.81
CA ASN A 14 -7.72 -3.59 7.75
C ASN A 14 -7.66 -2.22 8.47
N VAL A 15 -6.47 -1.81 8.92
CA VAL A 15 -6.29 -0.49 9.57
C VAL A 15 -6.54 0.66 8.59
N ILE A 16 -6.13 0.49 7.32
CA ILE A 16 -6.40 1.46 6.24
C ILE A 16 -7.91 1.54 5.95
N LEU A 17 -8.61 0.38 5.95
CA LEU A 17 -10.06 0.34 5.79
C LEU A 17 -10.76 1.14 6.90
N ASP A 18 -10.41 0.86 8.16
CA ASP A 18 -11.00 1.53 9.31
C ASP A 18 -10.76 3.05 9.28
N GLU A 19 -9.53 3.50 8.96
CA GLU A 19 -9.22 4.93 8.83
C GLU A 19 -10.02 5.57 7.69
N ALA A 20 -10.17 4.89 6.52
CA ALA A 20 -10.95 5.41 5.41
C ALA A 20 -12.43 5.57 5.77
N LEU A 21 -13.03 4.59 6.43
CA LEU A 21 -14.41 4.62 6.88
C LEU A 21 -14.63 5.69 7.96
N ASN A 22 -13.71 5.82 8.92
CA ASN A 22 -13.75 6.86 9.96
C ASN A 22 -13.66 8.28 9.40
N ARG A 23 -13.02 8.47 8.23
CA ARG A 23 -13.00 9.74 7.50
C ARG A 23 -14.25 9.96 6.64
N GLY A 24 -15.23 9.06 6.67
CA GLY A 24 -16.47 9.17 5.92
C GLY A 24 -16.35 8.83 4.43
N HIS A 25 -15.30 8.10 4.02
CA HIS A 25 -15.19 7.61 2.65
C HIS A 25 -16.14 6.43 2.41
N GLN A 26 -16.56 6.27 1.15
CA GLN A 26 -17.23 5.07 0.68
C GLN A 26 -16.14 4.11 0.17
N VAL A 27 -16.07 2.92 0.76
CA VAL A 27 -15.02 1.94 0.44
C VAL A 27 -15.62 0.70 -0.19
N THR A 28 -15.12 0.33 -1.37
CA THR A 28 -15.36 -0.98 -1.98
C THR A 28 -14.15 -1.87 -1.69
N ALA A 29 -14.29 -2.79 -0.74
CA ALA A 29 -13.24 -3.75 -0.40
C ALA A 29 -13.31 -4.97 -1.32
N VAL A 30 -12.30 -5.16 -2.17
CA VAL A 30 -12.15 -6.35 -3.00
C VAL A 30 -11.33 -7.38 -2.24
N VAL A 31 -11.95 -8.52 -1.91
CA VAL A 31 -11.36 -9.58 -1.07
C VAL A 31 -11.61 -10.96 -1.67
N ARG A 32 -10.64 -11.87 -1.53
CA ARG A 32 -10.79 -13.27 -2.00
C ARG A 32 -11.84 -14.05 -1.22
N ASP A 33 -11.91 -13.78 0.08
CA ASP A 33 -12.83 -14.41 1.00
C ASP A 33 -13.51 -13.35 1.89
N PRO A 34 -14.78 -12.98 1.57
CA PRO A 34 -15.53 -11.99 2.35
C PRO A 34 -15.73 -12.36 3.82
N SER A 35 -15.74 -13.66 4.16
CA SER A 35 -15.94 -14.11 5.55
C SER A 35 -14.79 -13.73 6.49
N LYS A 36 -13.63 -13.38 5.94
CA LYS A 36 -12.46 -12.92 6.70
C LYS A 36 -12.47 -11.43 7.01
N LEU A 37 -13.43 -10.66 6.49
CA LEU A 37 -13.58 -9.25 6.78
C LEU A 37 -14.66 -9.08 7.86
N ALA A 38 -14.22 -8.79 9.08
CA ALA A 38 -15.13 -8.63 10.22
C ALA A 38 -15.80 -7.24 10.27
N THR A 39 -15.22 -6.23 9.62
CA THR A 39 -15.72 -4.86 9.63
C THR A 39 -17.08 -4.75 8.97
N THR A 40 -18.05 -4.14 9.68
CA THR A 40 -19.37 -3.79 9.13
C THR A 40 -19.57 -2.29 9.28
N HIS A 41 -19.87 -1.59 8.17
CA HIS A 41 -20.05 -0.15 8.16
C HIS A 41 -20.97 0.27 7.00
N ALA A 42 -21.78 1.31 7.19
CA ALA A 42 -22.70 1.80 6.13
C ALA A 42 -21.97 2.28 4.85
N GLY A 43 -20.73 2.77 5.00
CA GLY A 43 -19.87 3.19 3.89
C GLY A 43 -19.05 2.07 3.25
N LEU A 44 -19.22 0.80 3.68
CA LEU A 44 -18.46 -0.33 3.18
C LEU A 44 -19.30 -1.20 2.24
N THR A 45 -18.77 -1.46 1.06
CA THR A 45 -19.24 -2.52 0.14
C THR A 45 -18.17 -3.58 0.02
N VAL A 46 -18.52 -4.84 0.23
CA VAL A 46 -17.58 -5.96 0.11
C VAL A 46 -17.86 -6.72 -1.19
N VAL A 47 -16.82 -6.90 -2.00
CA VAL A 47 -16.87 -7.60 -3.27
C VAL A 47 -15.90 -8.78 -3.23
N ARG A 48 -16.39 -9.96 -3.61
CA ARG A 48 -15.51 -11.11 -3.81
C ARG A 48 -14.74 -10.95 -5.12
N GLY A 49 -13.40 -10.91 -5.04
CA GLY A 49 -12.54 -10.78 -6.20
C GLY A 49 -11.09 -11.15 -5.90
N ASP A 50 -10.36 -11.52 -6.93
CA ASP A 50 -8.94 -11.85 -6.85
C ASP A 50 -8.17 -10.96 -7.82
N VAL A 51 -7.12 -10.29 -7.33
CA VAL A 51 -6.27 -9.41 -8.16
C VAL A 51 -5.65 -10.18 -9.33
N ALA A 52 -5.35 -11.47 -9.15
CA ALA A 52 -4.87 -12.33 -10.23
C ALA A 52 -5.93 -12.61 -11.32
N GLN A 53 -7.21 -12.30 -11.07
CA GLN A 53 -8.34 -12.51 -11.97
C GLN A 53 -9.12 -11.20 -12.17
N PRO A 54 -8.63 -10.26 -13.01
CA PRO A 54 -9.26 -8.94 -13.20
C PRO A 54 -10.76 -8.98 -13.50
N SER A 55 -11.24 -9.98 -14.25
CA SER A 55 -12.66 -10.13 -14.55
C SER A 55 -13.55 -10.29 -13.31
N SER A 56 -12.97 -10.70 -12.17
CA SER A 56 -13.71 -10.88 -10.91
C SER A 56 -14.03 -9.57 -10.18
N TYR A 57 -13.36 -8.46 -10.51
CA TYR A 57 -13.55 -7.17 -9.85
C TYR A 57 -13.60 -5.95 -10.79
N ALA A 58 -13.18 -6.08 -12.05
CA ALA A 58 -13.08 -4.94 -12.98
C ALA A 58 -14.38 -4.14 -13.09
N GLY A 59 -15.53 -4.80 -13.03
CA GLY A 59 -16.84 -4.14 -13.06
C GLY A 59 -17.15 -3.23 -11.87
N THR A 60 -16.39 -3.34 -10.78
CA THR A 60 -16.56 -2.50 -9.57
C THR A 60 -15.67 -1.26 -9.55
N LEU A 61 -14.75 -1.13 -10.51
CA LEU A 61 -13.77 -0.05 -10.55
C LEU A 61 -14.32 1.28 -11.07
N PRO A 62 -15.15 1.31 -12.13
CA PRO A 62 -15.63 2.57 -12.69
C PRO A 62 -16.36 3.42 -11.66
N GLY A 63 -16.06 4.74 -11.66
CA GLY A 63 -16.70 5.71 -10.76
C GLY A 63 -16.09 5.77 -9.36
N ASN A 64 -15.00 5.03 -9.08
CA ASN A 64 -14.18 5.28 -7.91
C ASN A 64 -13.21 6.42 -8.17
N ASP A 65 -12.98 7.25 -7.15
CA ASP A 65 -12.03 8.38 -7.19
C ASP A 65 -10.58 7.94 -7.06
N ALA A 66 -10.36 6.83 -6.35
CA ALA A 66 -9.03 6.32 -6.05
C ALA A 66 -9.01 4.81 -5.76
N ALA A 67 -7.82 4.21 -5.85
CA ALA A 67 -7.54 2.86 -5.42
C ALA A 67 -6.43 2.81 -4.37
N ILE A 68 -6.51 1.85 -3.45
CA ILE A 68 -5.46 1.52 -2.50
C ILE A 68 -5.22 0.02 -2.56
N ALA A 69 -3.95 -0.41 -2.61
CA ALA A 69 -3.57 -1.80 -2.51
C ALA A 69 -2.58 -2.03 -1.37
N SER A 70 -2.95 -2.89 -0.44
CA SER A 70 -2.11 -3.38 0.65
C SER A 70 -1.94 -4.89 0.49
N LEU A 71 -1.05 -5.27 -0.42
CA LEU A 71 -0.91 -6.64 -0.89
C LEU A 71 0.47 -7.21 -0.56
N ASN A 72 0.45 -8.45 -0.12
CA ASN A 72 1.62 -9.31 0.01
C ASN A 72 1.19 -10.76 -0.28
N ASP A 73 2.12 -11.56 -0.76
CA ASP A 73 1.90 -13.00 -0.94
C ASP A 73 3.09 -13.76 -0.35
N HIS A 74 2.88 -14.27 0.87
CA HIS A 74 3.93 -15.02 1.56
C HIS A 74 4.13 -16.43 0.99
N ALA A 75 3.11 -16.99 0.33
CA ALA A 75 3.18 -18.31 -0.27
C ALA A 75 3.90 -18.29 -1.63
N ASP A 76 3.64 -17.25 -2.43
CA ASP A 76 4.32 -17.01 -3.70
C ASP A 76 4.62 -15.51 -3.86
N PRO A 77 5.76 -15.04 -3.34
CA PRO A 77 6.14 -13.62 -3.43
C PRO A 77 6.22 -13.08 -4.86
N ALA A 78 6.48 -13.94 -5.87
CA ALA A 78 6.53 -13.53 -7.27
C ALA A 78 5.17 -13.01 -7.81
N ASN A 79 4.08 -13.26 -7.11
CA ASN A 79 2.77 -12.70 -7.44
C ASN A 79 2.69 -11.18 -7.20
N VAL A 80 3.46 -10.63 -6.27
CA VAL A 80 3.36 -9.21 -5.88
C VAL A 80 3.64 -8.26 -7.06
N PRO A 81 4.75 -8.37 -7.82
CA PRO A 81 4.98 -7.53 -8.99
C PRO A 81 3.97 -7.79 -10.11
N ARG A 82 3.46 -9.02 -10.28
CA ARG A 82 2.40 -9.33 -11.24
C ARG A 82 1.09 -8.63 -10.87
N GLN A 83 0.71 -8.63 -9.58
CA GLN A 83 -0.46 -7.91 -9.08
C GLN A 83 -0.33 -6.40 -9.29
N ALA A 84 0.87 -5.82 -9.11
CA ALA A 84 1.12 -4.41 -9.41
C ALA A 84 0.87 -4.10 -10.89
N THR A 85 1.36 -4.94 -11.81
CA THR A 85 1.11 -4.79 -13.25
C THR A 85 -0.38 -4.86 -13.56
N LEU A 86 -1.07 -5.90 -13.10
CA LEU A 86 -2.51 -6.11 -13.34
C LEU A 86 -3.36 -4.94 -12.83
N LEU A 87 -3.05 -4.42 -11.63
CA LEU A 87 -3.78 -3.29 -11.07
C LEU A 87 -3.53 -2.00 -11.85
N LEU A 88 -2.28 -1.71 -12.25
CA LEU A 88 -1.99 -0.55 -13.10
C LEU A 88 -2.78 -0.57 -14.41
N GLU A 89 -2.85 -1.74 -15.06
CA GLU A 89 -3.60 -1.92 -16.31
C GLU A 89 -5.11 -1.79 -16.10
N THR A 90 -5.66 -2.51 -15.11
CA THR A 90 -7.10 -2.60 -14.87
C THR A 90 -7.67 -1.27 -14.38
N LEU A 91 -6.96 -0.57 -13.49
CA LEU A 91 -7.35 0.75 -13.00
C LEU A 91 -7.31 1.79 -14.10
N SER A 92 -6.28 1.75 -14.96
CA SER A 92 -6.16 2.63 -16.12
C SER A 92 -7.36 2.46 -17.07
N GLN A 93 -7.71 1.21 -17.40
CA GLN A 93 -8.84 0.89 -18.26
C GLN A 93 -10.19 1.33 -17.68
N ALA A 94 -10.31 1.30 -16.35
CA ALA A 94 -11.51 1.70 -15.62
C ALA A 94 -11.60 3.23 -15.39
N GLY A 95 -10.56 4.00 -15.74
CA GLY A 95 -10.52 5.45 -15.51
C GLY A 95 -10.27 5.85 -14.06
N VAL A 96 -9.72 4.95 -13.23
CA VAL A 96 -9.29 5.25 -11.85
C VAL A 96 -7.84 5.69 -11.88
N HIS A 97 -7.61 7.00 -11.81
CA HIS A 97 -6.27 7.56 -12.04
C HIS A 97 -5.40 7.71 -10.79
N ARG A 98 -5.98 7.74 -9.58
CA ARG A 98 -5.24 7.88 -8.33
C ARG A 98 -5.06 6.55 -7.64
N PHE A 99 -3.81 6.14 -7.41
CA PHE A 99 -3.51 4.81 -6.89
C PHE A 99 -2.40 4.84 -5.83
N ALA A 100 -2.67 4.36 -4.62
CA ALA A 100 -1.67 4.14 -3.58
C ALA A 100 -1.36 2.64 -3.44
N TRP A 101 -0.07 2.30 -3.52
CA TRP A 101 0.44 0.97 -3.23
C TRP A 101 1.20 0.97 -1.91
N VAL A 102 0.79 0.12 -0.99
CA VAL A 102 1.53 -0.14 0.25
C VAL A 102 2.70 -1.07 -0.07
N GLY A 103 3.87 -0.51 -0.03
CA GLY A 103 5.12 -1.21 -0.32
C GLY A 103 5.84 -1.72 0.93
N GLY A 104 7.14 -1.97 0.80
CA GLY A 104 8.02 -2.39 1.87
C GLY A 104 9.17 -1.41 2.11
N ALA A 105 9.82 -1.53 3.29
CA ALA A 105 10.99 -0.73 3.65
C ALA A 105 12.29 -1.23 3.00
N GLY A 106 12.34 -2.47 2.50
CA GLY A 106 13.57 -3.13 2.04
C GLY A 106 14.33 -2.40 0.93
N SER A 107 13.64 -1.56 0.13
CA SER A 107 14.26 -0.75 -0.92
C SER A 107 14.67 0.65 -0.48
N LEU A 108 14.36 1.06 0.77
CA LEU A 108 14.81 2.34 1.30
C LEU A 108 16.33 2.33 1.47
N GLU A 109 16.97 3.47 1.25
CA GLU A 109 18.41 3.61 1.36
C GLU A 109 18.81 4.05 2.77
N THR A 110 19.78 3.36 3.36
CA THR A 110 20.45 3.72 4.62
C THR A 110 21.65 4.64 4.38
N ALA A 111 22.25 4.52 3.19
CA ALA A 111 23.28 5.39 2.63
C ALA A 111 23.15 5.39 1.11
N PRO A 112 23.78 6.31 0.37
CA PRO A 112 23.70 6.35 -1.09
C PRO A 112 24.01 4.98 -1.72
N GLY A 113 23.01 4.36 -2.39
CA GLY A 113 23.12 3.07 -3.05
C GLY A 113 23.11 1.84 -2.13
N VAL A 114 22.98 2.01 -0.82
CA VAL A 114 22.89 0.91 0.17
C VAL A 114 21.46 0.81 0.68
N ARG A 115 20.79 -0.31 0.40
CA ARG A 115 19.38 -0.51 0.78
C ARG A 115 19.26 -1.24 2.12
N VAL A 116 18.14 -1.05 2.79
CA VAL A 116 17.81 -1.78 4.02
C VAL A 116 17.96 -3.31 3.84
N ILE A 117 17.54 -3.86 2.70
CA ILE A 117 17.65 -5.31 2.42
C ILE A 117 19.10 -5.79 2.28
N ASP A 118 20.04 -4.89 1.98
CA ASP A 118 21.45 -5.23 1.78
C ASP A 118 22.23 -5.31 3.12
N ASP A 119 21.59 -4.94 4.24
CA ASP A 119 22.17 -5.08 5.58
C ASP A 119 22.37 -6.56 5.91
N PRO A 120 23.60 -6.97 6.38
CA PRO A 120 23.86 -8.35 6.80
C PRO A 120 22.92 -8.86 7.90
N GLY A 121 22.38 -7.97 8.73
CA GLY A 121 21.41 -8.28 9.78
C GLY A 121 19.95 -8.35 9.29
N PHE A 122 19.68 -8.15 7.98
CA PHE A 122 18.32 -8.22 7.48
C PHE A 122 17.77 -9.66 7.60
N PRO A 123 16.60 -9.86 8.26
CA PRO A 123 16.07 -11.20 8.54
C PRO A 123 15.81 -12.01 7.27
N ASP A 124 16.35 -13.21 7.18
CA ASP A 124 16.17 -14.11 6.02
C ASP A 124 14.70 -14.41 5.74
N ALA A 125 13.88 -14.55 6.78
CA ALA A 125 12.44 -14.79 6.65
C ALA A 125 11.69 -13.69 5.89
N TRP A 126 12.22 -12.47 5.81
CA TRP A 126 11.59 -11.35 5.14
C TRP A 126 12.18 -11.05 3.76
N LYS A 127 13.33 -11.66 3.42
CA LYS A 127 14.05 -11.36 2.17
C LYS A 127 13.21 -11.59 0.93
N ALA A 128 12.46 -12.69 0.87
CA ALA A 128 11.64 -13.01 -0.29
C ALA A 128 10.54 -11.96 -0.50
N SER A 129 9.81 -11.62 0.56
CA SER A 129 8.77 -10.59 0.52
C SER A 129 9.35 -9.20 0.21
N ALA A 130 10.49 -8.84 0.79
CA ALA A 130 11.15 -7.57 0.53
C ALA A 130 11.61 -7.45 -0.94
N LYS A 131 12.19 -8.52 -1.52
CA LYS A 131 12.54 -8.57 -2.95
C LYS A 131 11.33 -8.38 -3.84
N ALA A 132 10.22 -9.06 -3.56
CA ALA A 132 8.98 -8.94 -4.33
C ALA A 132 8.43 -7.50 -4.30
N GLN A 133 8.49 -6.81 -3.16
CA GLN A 133 8.10 -5.41 -3.06
C GLN A 133 9.08 -4.47 -3.82
N ILE A 134 10.38 -4.79 -3.85
CA ILE A 134 11.36 -4.06 -4.66
C ILE A 134 11.04 -4.20 -6.16
N GLU A 135 10.71 -5.40 -6.60
CA GLU A 135 10.31 -5.68 -7.98
C GLU A 135 8.99 -4.97 -8.34
N ALA A 136 8.01 -4.95 -7.42
CA ALA A 136 6.80 -4.17 -7.61
C ALA A 136 7.10 -2.67 -7.78
N LEU A 137 8.00 -2.09 -6.97
CA LEU A 137 8.42 -0.69 -7.16
C LEU A 137 9.04 -0.46 -8.54
N ALA A 138 9.82 -1.41 -9.06
CA ALA A 138 10.38 -1.33 -10.40
C ALA A 138 9.28 -1.34 -11.47
N VAL A 139 8.22 -2.13 -11.31
CA VAL A 139 7.02 -2.12 -12.17
C VAL A 139 6.39 -0.73 -12.18
N PHE A 140 6.16 -0.10 -11.02
CA PHE A 140 5.60 1.25 -10.94
C PHE A 140 6.48 2.27 -11.67
N ARG A 141 7.79 2.25 -11.47
CA ARG A 141 8.74 3.17 -12.10
C ARG A 141 8.81 3.01 -13.62
N ALA A 142 8.67 1.79 -14.12
CA ALA A 142 8.67 1.49 -15.56
C ALA A 142 7.32 1.77 -16.24
N SER A 143 6.23 1.89 -15.46
CA SER A 143 4.88 2.02 -15.99
C SER A 143 4.69 3.29 -16.81
N LYS A 144 4.04 3.14 -17.97
CA LYS A 144 3.55 4.22 -18.83
C LYS A 144 2.05 4.46 -18.69
N ALA A 145 1.37 3.72 -17.81
CA ALA A 145 -0.05 3.90 -17.56
C ALA A 145 -0.34 5.35 -17.11
N PRO A 146 -1.47 5.95 -17.53
CA PRO A 146 -1.88 7.29 -17.09
C PRO A 146 -2.45 7.25 -15.67
N ILE A 147 -1.69 6.70 -14.75
CA ILE A 147 -2.02 6.53 -13.32
C ILE A 147 -1.10 7.41 -12.49
N ASP A 148 -1.67 8.20 -11.61
CA ASP A 148 -0.97 8.95 -10.57
C ASP A 148 -0.74 8.02 -9.37
N TRP A 149 0.23 7.12 -9.54
CA TRP A 149 0.57 6.17 -8.50
C TRP A 149 1.45 6.80 -7.41
N THR A 150 1.24 6.37 -6.18
CA THR A 150 2.12 6.63 -5.04
C THR A 150 2.51 5.30 -4.41
N TYR A 151 3.80 5.00 -4.39
CA TYR A 151 4.32 3.83 -3.70
C TYR A 151 4.73 4.24 -2.28
N ILE A 152 4.08 3.70 -1.25
CA ILE A 152 4.24 4.13 0.14
C ILE A 152 4.98 3.05 0.93
N SER A 153 6.27 3.30 1.21
CA SER A 153 7.09 2.45 2.06
C SER A 153 6.83 2.77 3.54
N PRO A 154 6.59 1.77 4.39
CA PRO A 154 6.58 1.99 5.83
C PRO A 154 8.01 2.27 6.36
N ALA A 155 8.12 2.66 7.62
CA ALA A 155 9.35 2.59 8.39
C ALA A 155 9.89 1.15 8.44
N ALA A 156 11.14 0.95 8.82
CA ALA A 156 11.74 -0.38 8.99
C ALA A 156 10.95 -1.23 10.00
N GLU A 157 10.47 -0.60 11.07
CA GLU A 157 9.59 -1.21 12.05
C GLU A 157 8.19 -0.60 11.95
N ILE A 158 7.20 -1.41 11.59
CA ILE A 158 5.78 -1.06 11.61
C ILE A 158 5.03 -2.06 12.48
N ALA A 159 4.32 -1.57 13.47
CA ALA A 159 3.61 -2.39 14.45
C ALA A 159 2.31 -1.70 14.92
N PRO A 160 1.34 -2.46 15.47
CA PRO A 160 0.20 -1.86 16.16
C PRO A 160 0.66 -0.85 17.22
N GLY A 161 -0.01 0.29 17.30
CA GLY A 161 0.32 1.36 18.23
C GLY A 161 -0.63 2.53 18.12
N GLU A 162 -0.43 3.51 19.01
CA GLU A 162 -1.27 4.70 19.11
C GLU A 162 -1.28 5.54 17.83
N ARG A 163 -2.44 6.10 17.50
CA ARG A 163 -2.62 7.10 16.44
C ARG A 163 -2.21 8.48 16.97
N LYS A 164 -0.96 8.87 16.75
CA LYS A 164 -0.41 10.17 17.17
C LYS A 164 -0.80 11.30 16.21
N GLY A 165 -1.02 10.98 14.93
CA GLY A 165 -1.35 11.96 13.90
C GLY A 165 -0.17 12.83 13.45
N SER A 166 1.05 12.55 13.94
CA SER A 166 2.27 13.28 13.59
C SER A 166 3.38 12.32 13.20
N PHE A 167 3.89 12.48 11.99
CA PHE A 167 4.97 11.68 11.40
C PHE A 167 5.66 12.49 10.30
N ARG A 168 6.86 12.07 9.94
CA ARG A 168 7.62 12.65 8.83
C ARG A 168 7.28 11.92 7.53
N VAL A 169 7.34 12.65 6.44
CA VAL A 169 7.23 12.12 5.07
C VAL A 169 8.57 12.29 4.40
N GLY A 170 9.16 11.19 3.94
CA GLY A 170 10.42 11.17 3.20
C GLY A 170 10.25 10.59 1.80
N GLY A 171 11.36 10.45 1.10
CA GLY A 171 11.43 9.85 -0.24
C GLY A 171 12.18 8.52 -0.22
N GLU A 172 13.34 8.48 -0.88
CA GLU A 172 14.16 7.27 -1.08
C GLU A 172 14.90 6.83 0.18
N GLN A 173 15.21 7.75 1.09
CA GLN A 173 16.02 7.49 2.27
C GLN A 173 15.19 6.92 3.42
N LEU A 174 15.74 5.95 4.14
CA LEU A 174 15.16 5.46 5.40
C LEU A 174 15.13 6.62 6.41
N LEU A 175 13.95 6.93 6.93
CA LEU A 175 13.82 7.90 8.01
C LEU A 175 14.14 7.22 9.34
N VAL A 176 15.06 7.82 10.09
CA VAL A 176 15.40 7.40 11.46
C VAL A 176 15.23 8.58 12.42
N ASN A 177 14.93 8.30 13.68
CA ASN A 177 14.92 9.29 14.74
C ASN A 177 16.33 9.58 15.27
N ALA A 178 16.47 10.40 16.30
CA ALA A 178 17.77 10.77 16.88
C ALA A 178 18.55 9.57 17.47
N GLU A 179 17.81 8.53 17.86
CA GLU A 179 18.36 7.27 18.41
C GLU A 179 18.67 6.23 17.32
N GLY A 180 18.48 6.58 16.03
CA GLY A 180 18.75 5.67 14.91
C GLY A 180 17.62 4.68 14.62
N HIS A 181 16.45 4.79 15.24
CA HIS A 181 15.31 3.91 15.02
C HIS A 181 14.38 4.44 13.91
N SER A 182 13.96 3.53 13.03
CA SER A 182 12.95 3.79 12.00
C SER A 182 11.66 3.08 12.38
N ARG A 183 10.66 3.83 12.85
CA ARG A 183 9.40 3.28 13.40
C ARG A 183 8.19 4.09 12.98
N ILE A 184 7.05 3.39 12.83
CA ILE A 184 5.71 3.98 12.71
C ILE A 184 4.66 3.01 13.25
N SER A 185 3.57 3.53 13.83
CA SER A 185 2.40 2.70 14.15
C SER A 185 1.61 2.38 12.87
N THR A 186 0.92 1.24 12.86
CA THR A 186 -0.01 0.90 11.76
C THR A 186 -1.10 1.95 11.62
N ALA A 187 -1.55 2.54 12.75
CA ALA A 187 -2.55 3.60 12.76
C ALA A 187 -2.06 4.87 12.06
N ASP A 188 -0.88 5.37 12.40
CA ASP A 188 -0.33 6.58 11.74
C ASP A 188 0.09 6.30 10.29
N PHE A 189 0.52 5.09 9.98
CA PHE A 189 0.77 4.70 8.60
C PHE A 189 -0.51 4.77 7.75
N ALA A 190 -1.63 4.28 8.27
CA ALA A 190 -2.93 4.39 7.61
C ALA A 190 -3.36 5.85 7.41
N VAL A 191 -3.16 6.71 8.42
CA VAL A 191 -3.35 8.17 8.29
C VAL A 191 -2.55 8.71 7.11
N GLY A 192 -1.25 8.37 7.03
CA GLY A 192 -0.38 8.83 5.96
C GLY A 192 -0.79 8.34 4.57
N VAL A 193 -1.27 7.09 4.45
CA VAL A 193 -1.80 6.55 3.19
C VAL A 193 -3.03 7.34 2.74
N LEU A 194 -4.01 7.56 3.63
CA LEU A 194 -5.22 8.31 3.30
C LEU A 194 -4.91 9.78 2.98
N ASP A 195 -3.99 10.41 3.71
CA ASP A 195 -3.53 11.78 3.41
C ASP A 195 -3.00 11.91 1.98
N ARG A 196 -2.24 10.92 1.49
CA ARG A 196 -1.70 10.95 0.11
C ARG A 196 -2.80 10.75 -0.92
N ILE A 197 -3.75 9.86 -0.63
CA ILE A 197 -4.90 9.63 -1.51
C ILE A 197 -5.79 10.87 -1.59
N GLU A 198 -6.04 11.55 -0.48
CA GLU A 198 -6.86 12.77 -0.46
C GLU A 198 -6.18 13.96 -1.14
N LYS A 199 -4.91 14.20 -0.81
CA LYS A 199 -4.14 15.35 -1.33
C LYS A 199 -3.69 15.17 -2.79
N GLY A 200 -3.34 13.95 -3.19
CA GLY A 200 -2.80 13.68 -4.53
C GLY A 200 -1.45 14.35 -4.83
N ASP A 201 -0.67 14.64 -3.79
CA ASP A 201 0.56 15.44 -3.87
C ASP A 201 1.85 14.63 -4.08
N ALA A 202 1.72 13.31 -4.23
CA ALA A 202 2.83 12.38 -4.41
C ALA A 202 2.70 11.52 -5.68
N ALA A 203 2.13 12.10 -6.76
CA ALA A 203 1.93 11.41 -8.02
C ALA A 203 3.26 10.95 -8.65
N LYS A 204 3.29 9.68 -9.07
CA LYS A 204 4.45 9.01 -9.70
C LYS A 204 5.71 9.03 -8.83
N LYS A 205 5.54 8.90 -7.51
CA LYS A 205 6.63 8.93 -6.54
C LYS A 205 6.57 7.75 -5.57
N ARG A 206 7.75 7.36 -5.10
CA ARG A 206 7.88 6.62 -3.85
C ARG A 206 8.02 7.62 -2.71
N ILE A 207 7.35 7.36 -1.62
CA ILE A 207 7.51 8.05 -0.34
C ILE A 207 7.71 7.03 0.79
N THR A 208 8.19 7.53 1.92
CA THR A 208 8.23 6.76 3.17
C THR A 208 7.68 7.57 4.33
N LEU A 209 7.16 6.87 5.33
CA LEU A 209 6.52 7.45 6.52
C LEU A 209 7.19 6.89 7.78
N ALA A 210 7.65 7.75 8.70
CA ALA A 210 8.22 7.36 10.00
C ALA A 210 8.11 8.50 11.02
N TYR A 211 8.27 8.17 12.30
CA TYR A 211 8.43 9.15 13.38
C TYR A 211 9.77 9.86 13.34
#